data_d21faa18e3d5101a7dbbc2a5ede1fbce
#
_entry.id   d21faa18e3d5101a7dbbc2a5ede1fbce
#
_cell.length_a   1.000
_cell.length_b   1.000
_cell.length_c   1.000
_cell.angle_alpha   90.00
_cell.angle_beta   90.00
_cell.angle_gamma   90.00
#
_symmetry.space_group_name_H-M   'P 1'
#
loop_
_entity.id
_entity.type
_entity.pdbx_description
1 polymer ?
#
loop_
_entity_poly.entity_id
_entity_poly.type
_entity_poly.pdbx_seq_one_letter_code
_entity_poly.pdbx_strand_id
1 'polypeptide(L)'
;DRLARGVTLTEAGRAYLPHARQTLAAVADGDRALANLSARVSGELAIALSHHVAMHRMPGVLRDYIAAYPAVDPQIVFEDSEAACERVVAGTSELAVITLPRIDHPQLITTPIWHDPLGIYVAADHVLNHSRGVDIATLSAHPAVLPPAESHTHAVLSDAFAKHNSAPQTRMTSHSLETLGMLAGVGLGWTILPKAMPHALCELDVADLDLSRTLGVVRHPQRHLSNAARALLDRLEAEREHAMR
;
A
#
# COMPACT_ATOMS: atom_id res chain seq x y z
N ASP A 1 12.44 -8.85 -34.24
CA ASP A 1 12.65 -10.23 -33.79
C ASP A 1 11.39 -10.76 -33.13
N ARG A 2 10.80 -11.80 -33.75
CA ARG A 2 9.64 -12.52 -33.24
C ARG A 2 10.11 -13.49 -32.16
N LEU A 3 10.19 -13.03 -30.93
CA LEU A 3 10.31 -13.91 -29.77
C LEU A 3 9.18 -13.63 -28.78
N ALA A 4 8.33 -14.65 -28.59
CA ALA A 4 7.28 -14.77 -27.60
C ALA A 4 6.20 -13.67 -27.59
N ARG A 5 5.02 -14.01 -28.05
CA ARG A 5 3.67 -13.46 -27.88
C ARG A 5 3.54 -12.31 -26.86
N GLY A 6 3.98 -11.12 -27.22
CA GLY A 6 3.77 -9.91 -26.46
C GLY A 6 4.07 -8.69 -27.36
N VAL A 7 3.25 -7.65 -27.26
CA VAL A 7 3.54 -6.35 -27.89
C VAL A 7 4.35 -5.54 -26.89
N THR A 8 5.55 -5.09 -27.31
CA THR A 8 6.38 -4.17 -26.51
C THR A 8 6.40 -2.80 -27.17
N LEU A 9 6.45 -1.76 -26.35
CA LEU A 9 6.59 -0.39 -26.84
C LEU A 9 7.95 -0.21 -27.52
N THR A 10 7.93 0.50 -28.66
CA THR A 10 9.14 1.04 -29.27
C THR A 10 9.73 2.13 -28.38
N GLU A 11 10.95 2.57 -28.68
CA GLU A 11 11.57 3.72 -28.00
C GLU A 11 10.69 4.98 -28.12
N ALA A 12 10.20 5.28 -29.31
CA ALA A 12 9.26 6.37 -29.54
C ALA A 12 7.95 6.18 -28.75
N GLY A 13 7.43 4.94 -28.67
CA GLY A 13 6.25 4.62 -27.85
C GLY A 13 6.49 4.86 -26.38
N ARG A 14 7.66 4.47 -25.83
CA ARG A 14 8.03 4.76 -24.44
C ARG A 14 8.16 6.27 -24.17
N ALA A 15 8.75 7.02 -25.08
CA ALA A 15 8.87 8.47 -24.97
C ALA A 15 7.51 9.16 -25.05
N TYR A 16 6.59 8.69 -25.91
CA TYR A 16 5.29 9.31 -26.11
C TYR A 16 4.25 8.93 -25.05
N LEU A 17 4.35 7.75 -24.44
CA LEU A 17 3.35 7.23 -23.49
C LEU A 17 3.02 8.18 -22.32
N PRO A 18 4.01 8.85 -21.67
CA PRO A 18 3.71 9.81 -20.61
C PRO A 18 2.85 10.97 -21.08
N HIS A 19 3.14 11.50 -22.27
CA HIS A 19 2.38 12.62 -22.88
C HIS A 19 0.95 12.20 -23.24
N ALA A 20 0.78 11.01 -23.81
CA ALA A 20 -0.55 10.47 -24.10
C ALA A 20 -1.39 10.29 -22.84
N ARG A 21 -0.79 9.73 -21.76
CA ARG A 21 -1.44 9.59 -20.46
C ARG A 21 -1.84 10.94 -19.86
N GLN A 22 -0.94 11.93 -19.94
CA GLN A 22 -1.22 13.28 -19.44
C GLN A 22 -2.37 13.95 -20.20
N THR A 23 -2.43 13.78 -21.52
CA THR A 23 -3.53 14.30 -22.35
C THR A 23 -4.87 13.67 -21.96
N LEU A 24 -4.92 12.34 -21.83
CA LEU A 24 -6.14 11.63 -21.42
C LEU A 24 -6.58 12.02 -20.00
N ALA A 25 -5.63 12.19 -19.09
CA ALA A 25 -5.92 12.65 -17.73
C ALA A 25 -6.49 14.08 -17.72
N ALA A 26 -5.98 14.98 -18.58
CA ALA A 26 -6.52 16.34 -18.68
C ALA A 26 -7.97 16.36 -19.21
N VAL A 27 -8.32 15.48 -20.15
CA VAL A 27 -9.70 15.32 -20.62
C VAL A 27 -10.59 14.84 -19.46
N ALA A 28 -10.18 13.79 -18.76
CA ALA A 28 -10.92 13.27 -17.60
C ALA A 28 -11.07 14.32 -16.46
N ASP A 29 -10.06 15.17 -16.26
CA ASP A 29 -10.15 16.31 -15.31
C ASP A 29 -11.22 17.32 -15.74
N GLY A 30 -11.33 17.62 -17.04
CA GLY A 30 -12.37 18.48 -17.60
C GLY A 30 -13.78 17.90 -17.36
N ASP A 31 -13.96 16.61 -17.64
CA ASP A 31 -15.24 15.92 -17.41
C ASP A 31 -15.63 15.93 -15.92
N ARG A 32 -14.68 15.70 -15.02
CA ARG A 32 -14.89 15.81 -13.56
C ARG A 32 -15.25 17.22 -13.13
N ALA A 33 -14.57 18.23 -13.68
CA ALA A 33 -14.88 19.63 -13.37
C ALA A 33 -16.32 19.99 -13.77
N LEU A 34 -16.79 19.50 -14.93
CA LEU A 34 -18.19 19.69 -15.36
C LEU A 34 -19.18 18.93 -14.47
N ALA A 35 -18.89 17.67 -14.15
CA ALA A 35 -19.73 16.85 -13.25
C ALA A 35 -19.85 17.46 -11.84
N ASN A 36 -18.78 18.09 -11.36
CA ASN A 36 -18.74 18.77 -10.06
C ASN A 36 -19.58 20.05 -9.98
N LEU A 37 -20.08 20.58 -11.11
CA LEU A 37 -21.02 21.70 -11.09
C LEU A 37 -22.35 21.34 -10.43
N SER A 38 -22.70 20.05 -10.40
CA SER A 38 -23.80 19.55 -9.57
C SER A 38 -23.28 19.28 -8.16
N ALA A 39 -24.03 19.69 -7.13
CA ALA A 39 -23.68 19.37 -5.73
C ALA A 39 -23.91 17.89 -5.38
N ARG A 40 -24.31 17.04 -6.34
CA ARG A 40 -24.64 15.63 -6.11
C ARG A 40 -23.39 14.79 -6.10
N VAL A 41 -23.29 13.88 -5.11
CA VAL A 41 -22.26 12.83 -5.07
C VAL A 41 -22.77 11.64 -5.90
N SER A 42 -22.25 11.47 -7.10
CA SER A 42 -22.67 10.45 -8.06
C SER A 42 -21.62 10.25 -9.16
N GLY A 43 -21.80 9.22 -9.98
CA GLY A 43 -20.92 8.91 -11.11
C GLY A 43 -19.78 7.98 -10.74
N GLU A 44 -18.81 7.85 -11.61
CA GLU A 44 -17.68 6.96 -11.46
C GLU A 44 -16.71 7.44 -10.37
N LEU A 45 -16.20 6.50 -9.56
CA LEU A 45 -15.17 6.71 -8.56
C LEU A 45 -13.98 5.78 -8.86
N ALA A 46 -12.95 6.29 -9.52
CA ALA A 46 -11.75 5.52 -9.86
C ALA A 46 -10.73 5.58 -8.72
N ILE A 47 -10.55 4.46 -8.00
CA ILE A 47 -9.62 4.36 -6.87
C ILE A 47 -8.72 3.13 -6.97
N ALA A 48 -7.50 3.24 -6.43
CA ALA A 48 -6.59 2.12 -6.24
C ALA A 48 -6.43 1.83 -4.74
N LEU A 49 -6.42 0.55 -4.37
CA LEU A 49 -6.25 0.10 -2.99
C LEU A 49 -5.10 -0.89 -2.92
N SER A 50 -4.21 -0.73 -1.93
CA SER A 50 -3.28 -1.82 -1.63
C SER A 50 -4.01 -2.99 -0.99
N HIS A 51 -3.58 -4.23 -1.30
CA HIS A 51 -4.28 -5.45 -0.88
C HIS A 51 -4.55 -5.49 0.62
N HIS A 52 -3.54 -5.21 1.44
CA HIS A 52 -3.69 -5.22 2.90
C HIS A 52 -4.70 -4.16 3.39
N VAL A 53 -4.61 -2.93 2.88
CA VAL A 53 -5.55 -1.85 3.23
C VAL A 53 -6.96 -2.21 2.82
N ALA A 54 -7.13 -2.76 1.61
CA ALA A 54 -8.42 -3.20 1.10
C ALA A 54 -9.08 -4.26 1.99
N MET A 55 -8.30 -5.23 2.46
CA MET A 55 -8.79 -6.34 3.28
C MET A 55 -9.11 -5.94 4.72
N HIS A 56 -8.30 -5.08 5.33
CA HIS A 56 -8.31 -4.88 6.79
C HIS A 56 -8.79 -3.49 7.23
N ARG A 57 -8.77 -2.48 6.36
CA ARG A 57 -9.16 -1.10 6.71
C ARG A 57 -10.37 -0.60 5.94
N MET A 58 -10.53 -0.98 4.69
CA MET A 58 -11.56 -0.43 3.81
C MET A 58 -12.96 -1.05 3.95
N PRO A 59 -13.19 -2.28 4.44
CA PRO A 59 -14.53 -2.89 4.38
C PRO A 59 -15.62 -2.09 5.07
N GLY A 60 -15.35 -1.53 6.27
CA GLY A 60 -16.28 -0.67 7.00
C GLY A 60 -16.53 0.65 6.25
N VAL A 61 -15.43 1.31 5.85
CA VAL A 61 -15.48 2.60 5.14
C VAL A 61 -16.27 2.48 3.84
N LEU A 62 -16.00 1.43 3.03
CA LEU A 62 -16.69 1.22 1.75
C LEU A 62 -18.16 0.88 1.95
N ARG A 63 -18.50 0.03 2.93
CA ARG A 63 -19.90 -0.31 3.24
C ARG A 63 -20.71 0.94 3.51
N ASP A 64 -20.22 1.76 4.40
CA ASP A 64 -20.91 2.97 4.81
C ASP A 64 -20.93 4.03 3.70
N TYR A 65 -19.84 4.11 2.91
CA TYR A 65 -19.77 5.00 1.76
C TYR A 65 -20.81 4.66 0.70
N ILE A 66 -20.90 3.37 0.30
CA ILE A 66 -21.86 2.88 -0.70
C ILE A 66 -23.29 3.07 -0.21
N ALA A 67 -23.56 2.85 1.09
CA ALA A 67 -24.88 3.08 1.67
C ALA A 67 -25.26 4.58 1.63
N ALA A 68 -24.32 5.48 1.87
CA ALA A 68 -24.56 6.93 1.84
C ALA A 68 -24.71 7.48 0.41
N TYR A 69 -24.00 6.89 -0.57
CA TYR A 69 -23.93 7.39 -1.95
C TYR A 69 -24.28 6.31 -2.99
N PRO A 70 -25.50 5.81 -3.04
CA PRO A 70 -25.89 4.69 -3.93
C PRO A 70 -25.85 5.03 -5.43
N ALA A 71 -25.67 6.31 -5.79
CA ALA A 71 -25.53 6.75 -7.17
C ALA A 71 -24.05 6.82 -7.64
N VAL A 72 -23.10 6.41 -6.79
CA VAL A 72 -21.69 6.29 -7.14
C VAL A 72 -21.42 4.87 -7.66
N ASP A 73 -20.63 4.77 -8.74
CA ASP A 73 -20.13 3.52 -9.31
C ASP A 73 -18.63 3.37 -8.99
N PRO A 74 -18.25 2.56 -7.98
CA PRO A 74 -16.85 2.43 -7.58
C PRO A 74 -16.06 1.55 -8.57
N GLN A 75 -15.06 2.13 -9.21
CA GLN A 75 -14.06 1.45 -10.04
C GLN A 75 -12.80 1.20 -9.20
N ILE A 76 -12.76 0.07 -8.51
CA ILE A 76 -11.69 -0.27 -7.57
C ILE A 76 -10.68 -1.18 -8.23
N VAL A 77 -9.40 -0.78 -8.17
CA VAL A 77 -8.27 -1.61 -8.61
C VAL A 77 -7.43 -1.99 -7.40
N PHE A 78 -7.02 -3.27 -7.33
CA PHE A 78 -6.17 -3.78 -6.27
C PHE A 78 -4.77 -3.99 -6.80
N GLU A 79 -3.79 -3.31 -6.21
CA GLU A 79 -2.38 -3.36 -6.62
C GLU A 79 -1.47 -3.23 -5.38
N ASP A 80 -0.16 -3.31 -5.55
CA ASP A 80 0.78 -2.87 -4.51
C ASP A 80 0.77 -1.34 -4.37
N SER A 81 1.37 -0.84 -3.28
CA SER A 81 1.34 0.60 -2.98
C SER A 81 2.07 1.43 -4.01
N GLU A 82 3.13 0.90 -4.58
CA GLU A 82 3.99 1.55 -5.56
C GLU A 82 3.25 1.71 -6.89
N ALA A 83 2.65 0.64 -7.40
CA ALA A 83 1.84 0.67 -8.62
C ALA A 83 0.58 1.55 -8.46
N ALA A 84 -0.04 1.55 -7.28
CA ALA A 84 -1.16 2.42 -6.97
C ALA A 84 -0.75 3.92 -7.01
N CYS A 85 0.45 4.28 -6.54
CA CYS A 85 1.01 5.64 -6.70
C CYS A 85 1.16 6.01 -8.19
N GLU A 86 1.70 5.09 -9.01
CA GLU A 86 1.84 5.31 -10.45
C GLU A 86 0.49 5.55 -11.14
N ARG A 87 -0.58 4.87 -10.71
CA ARG A 87 -1.92 5.10 -11.25
C ARG A 87 -2.44 6.50 -10.94
N VAL A 88 -2.19 7.00 -9.74
CA VAL A 88 -2.56 8.38 -9.37
C VAL A 88 -1.74 9.37 -10.20
N VAL A 89 -0.44 9.18 -10.35
CA VAL A 89 0.43 10.02 -11.21
C VAL A 89 -0.05 9.97 -12.67
N ALA A 90 -0.41 8.80 -13.17
CA ALA A 90 -0.94 8.64 -14.53
C ALA A 90 -2.37 9.18 -14.72
N GLY A 91 -3.13 9.40 -13.64
CA GLY A 91 -4.52 9.87 -13.66
C GLY A 91 -5.55 8.80 -13.99
N THR A 92 -5.17 7.53 -13.92
CA THR A 92 -6.08 6.38 -14.08
C THR A 92 -6.80 6.02 -12.77
N SER A 93 -6.37 6.59 -11.65
CA SER A 93 -7.09 6.62 -10.37
C SER A 93 -7.05 8.04 -9.81
N GLU A 94 -8.13 8.48 -9.18
CA GLU A 94 -8.21 9.80 -8.55
C GLU A 94 -7.51 9.81 -7.19
N LEU A 95 -7.68 8.72 -6.46
CA LEU A 95 -7.10 8.47 -5.14
C LEU A 95 -6.50 7.08 -5.11
N ALA A 96 -5.49 6.89 -4.26
CA ALA A 96 -5.12 5.57 -3.81
C ALA A 96 -5.06 5.53 -2.28
N VAL A 97 -5.51 4.39 -1.67
CA VAL A 97 -5.42 4.17 -0.23
C VAL A 97 -4.44 3.03 0.00
N ILE A 98 -3.28 3.37 0.56
CA ILE A 98 -2.07 2.55 0.50
C ILE A 98 -1.19 2.68 1.76
N THR A 99 -0.11 1.89 1.82
CA THR A 99 1.04 2.23 2.67
C THR A 99 1.72 3.46 2.07
N LEU A 100 1.80 4.54 2.84
CA LEU A 100 2.35 5.80 2.36
C LEU A 100 3.85 5.70 2.10
N PRO A 101 4.35 6.34 1.01
CA PRO A 101 5.78 6.44 0.76
C PRO A 101 6.46 7.25 1.89
N ARG A 102 7.68 6.89 2.22
CA ARG A 102 8.49 7.59 3.23
C ARG A 102 9.20 8.81 2.69
N ILE A 103 9.34 8.88 1.38
CA ILE A 103 9.98 10.00 0.67
C ILE A 103 8.89 10.73 -0.10
N ASP A 104 8.86 12.03 0.03
CA ASP A 104 7.93 12.88 -0.69
C ASP A 104 8.10 12.73 -2.20
N HIS A 105 6.98 12.57 -2.88
CA HIS A 105 6.94 12.52 -4.34
C HIS A 105 6.33 13.82 -4.87
N PRO A 106 6.99 14.52 -5.81
CA PRO A 106 6.57 15.86 -6.25
C PRO A 106 5.17 15.91 -6.90
N GLN A 107 4.68 14.77 -7.38
CA GLN A 107 3.36 14.65 -8.02
C GLN A 107 2.32 13.99 -7.11
N LEU A 108 2.61 13.80 -5.81
CA LEU A 108 1.69 13.19 -4.88
C LEU A 108 1.55 14.04 -3.61
N ILE A 109 0.30 14.23 -3.17
CA ILE A 109 -0.01 14.69 -1.82
C ILE A 109 -0.44 13.48 -1.02
N THR A 110 0.17 13.31 0.15
CA THR A 110 -0.14 12.23 1.09
C THR A 110 -1.02 12.75 2.23
N THR A 111 -2.04 12.00 2.59
CA THR A 111 -2.88 12.25 3.78
C THR A 111 -2.79 11.03 4.69
N PRO A 112 -2.06 11.09 5.82
CA PRO A 112 -1.99 10.02 6.79
C PRO A 112 -3.36 9.74 7.42
N ILE A 113 -3.77 8.47 7.49
CA ILE A 113 -5.05 8.07 8.11
C ILE A 113 -4.82 7.15 9.30
N TRP A 114 -4.04 6.06 9.14
CA TRP A 114 -3.83 5.06 10.19
C TRP A 114 -2.35 4.84 10.48
N HIS A 115 -2.04 4.71 11.76
CA HIS A 115 -0.80 4.14 12.23
C HIS A 115 -0.91 2.61 12.19
N ASP A 116 0.09 1.92 11.65
CA ASP A 116 0.07 0.47 11.44
C ASP A 116 1.34 -0.17 12.01
N PRO A 117 1.31 -0.55 13.32
CA PRO A 117 2.45 -1.21 13.96
C PRO A 117 2.75 -2.55 13.31
N LEU A 118 4.03 -2.85 13.15
CA LEU A 118 4.53 -4.09 12.57
C LEU A 118 5.23 -4.92 13.64
N GLY A 119 5.19 -6.24 13.49
CA GLY A 119 5.91 -7.20 14.32
C GLY A 119 6.72 -8.16 13.47
N ILE A 120 7.70 -8.82 14.11
CA ILE A 120 8.46 -9.92 13.52
C ILE A 120 7.82 -11.23 13.95
N TYR A 121 7.59 -12.14 13.02
CA TYR A 121 6.82 -13.35 13.25
C TYR A 121 7.53 -14.60 12.72
N VAL A 122 7.35 -15.71 13.43
CA VAL A 122 7.89 -17.03 13.10
C VAL A 122 6.85 -18.13 13.30
N ALA A 123 7.09 -19.30 12.72
CA ALA A 123 6.34 -20.51 13.04
C ALA A 123 6.52 -20.91 14.54
N ALA A 124 5.54 -21.63 15.09
CA ALA A 124 5.56 -22.05 16.49
C ALA A 124 6.75 -22.97 16.84
N ASP A 125 7.24 -23.74 15.89
CA ASP A 125 8.39 -24.65 16.00
C ASP A 125 9.74 -24.04 15.59
N HIS A 126 9.75 -22.75 15.25
CA HIS A 126 10.99 -22.06 14.85
C HIS A 126 11.93 -21.91 16.05
N VAL A 127 13.24 -22.09 15.79
CA VAL A 127 14.28 -22.06 16.84
C VAL A 127 14.31 -20.77 17.66
N LEU A 128 13.91 -19.65 17.10
CA LEU A 128 13.85 -18.36 17.78
C LEU A 128 12.59 -18.16 18.62
N ASN A 129 11.54 -18.97 18.44
CA ASN A 129 10.27 -18.79 19.17
C ASN A 129 10.41 -18.88 20.70
N HIS A 130 11.42 -19.58 21.21
CA HIS A 130 11.67 -19.74 22.65
C HIS A 130 12.80 -18.84 23.15
N SER A 131 13.39 -18.01 22.28
CA SER A 131 14.45 -17.07 22.64
C SER A 131 13.84 -15.79 23.21
N ARG A 132 14.39 -15.30 24.32
CA ARG A 132 14.03 -13.99 24.88
C ARG A 132 15.04 -12.95 24.43
N GLY A 133 14.54 -11.77 24.04
CA GLY A 133 15.40 -10.64 23.65
C GLY A 133 16.26 -10.97 22.44
N VAL A 134 15.64 -11.43 21.36
CA VAL A 134 16.33 -11.65 20.08
C VAL A 134 16.90 -10.32 19.61
N ASP A 135 18.20 -10.27 19.35
CA ASP A 135 18.81 -9.09 18.76
C ASP A 135 18.80 -9.15 17.20
N ILE A 136 19.05 -8.02 16.58
CA ILE A 136 19.06 -7.91 15.11
C ILE A 136 20.15 -8.78 14.47
N ALA A 137 21.30 -8.96 15.14
CA ALA A 137 22.37 -9.80 14.64
C ALA A 137 21.94 -11.28 14.56
N THR A 138 21.32 -11.78 15.64
CA THR A 138 20.71 -13.12 15.67
C THR A 138 19.63 -13.26 14.60
N LEU A 139 18.72 -12.27 14.48
CA LEU A 139 17.67 -12.32 13.47
C LEU A 139 18.23 -12.34 12.04
N SER A 140 19.31 -11.59 11.78
CA SER A 140 20.00 -11.55 10.47
C SER A 140 20.65 -12.88 10.09
N ALA A 141 21.01 -13.72 11.07
CA ALA A 141 21.60 -15.03 10.81
C ALA A 141 20.57 -16.09 10.36
N HIS A 142 19.26 -15.77 10.45
CA HIS A 142 18.19 -16.67 10.07
C HIS A 142 17.49 -16.22 8.78
N PRO A 143 17.05 -17.17 7.93
CA PRO A 143 16.33 -16.85 6.69
C PRO A 143 15.06 -16.06 6.95
N ALA A 144 14.74 -15.12 6.05
CA ALA A 144 13.55 -14.30 6.08
C ALA A 144 12.71 -14.47 4.81
N VAL A 145 11.39 -14.36 4.94
CA VAL A 145 10.45 -14.21 3.85
C VAL A 145 9.81 -12.82 3.97
N LEU A 146 10.08 -11.94 3.02
CA LEU A 146 9.87 -10.50 3.18
C LEU A 146 9.12 -9.88 2.01
N PRO A 147 8.53 -8.68 2.19
CA PRO A 147 8.12 -7.88 1.04
C PRO A 147 9.30 -7.60 0.11
N PRO A 148 9.06 -7.39 -1.21
CA PRO A 148 10.12 -7.04 -2.16
C PRO A 148 10.88 -5.78 -1.75
N ALA A 149 12.15 -5.69 -2.15
CA ALA A 149 13.06 -4.62 -1.73
C ALA A 149 12.58 -3.21 -2.10
N GLU A 150 11.83 -3.10 -3.19
CA GLU A 150 11.21 -1.86 -3.67
C GLU A 150 9.99 -1.41 -2.86
N SER A 151 9.43 -2.30 -2.00
CA SER A 151 8.21 -1.98 -1.25
C SER A 151 8.45 -1.03 -0.08
N HIS A 152 7.47 -0.17 0.18
CA HIS A 152 7.50 0.76 1.33
C HIS A 152 7.61 0.02 2.67
N THR A 153 7.03 -1.17 2.79
CA THR A 153 7.14 -1.99 4.00
C THR A 153 8.55 -2.54 4.19
N HIS A 154 9.20 -2.99 3.11
CA HIS A 154 10.60 -3.45 3.18
C HIS A 154 11.55 -2.30 3.56
N ALA A 155 11.30 -1.09 3.08
CA ALA A 155 12.11 0.08 3.41
C ALA A 155 12.11 0.36 4.93
N VAL A 156 10.96 0.22 5.61
CA VAL A 156 10.87 0.34 7.08
C VAL A 156 11.81 -0.63 7.79
N LEU A 157 11.80 -1.91 7.36
CA LEU A 157 12.65 -2.94 7.93
C LEU A 157 14.14 -2.68 7.63
N SER A 158 14.46 -2.37 6.37
CA SER A 158 15.84 -2.11 5.94
C SER A 158 16.49 -0.96 6.71
N ASP A 159 15.75 0.12 6.94
CA ASP A 159 16.26 1.26 7.72
C ASP A 159 16.51 0.89 9.19
N ALA A 160 15.67 0.04 9.77
CA ALA A 160 15.88 -0.44 11.13
C ALA A 160 17.13 -1.32 11.22
N PHE A 161 17.34 -2.24 10.27
CA PHE A 161 18.52 -3.09 10.20
C PHE A 161 19.80 -2.28 9.91
N ALA A 162 19.73 -1.27 9.05
CA ALA A 162 20.87 -0.41 8.71
C ALA A 162 21.43 0.35 9.93
N LYS A 163 20.59 0.74 10.90
CA LYS A 163 21.05 1.35 12.18
C LYS A 163 21.99 0.44 12.97
N HIS A 164 21.93 -0.86 12.75
CA HIS A 164 22.76 -1.89 13.40
C HIS A 164 23.83 -2.45 12.45
N ASN A 165 24.12 -1.76 11.33
CA ASN A 165 25.03 -2.23 10.28
C ASN A 165 24.74 -3.66 9.81
N SER A 166 23.46 -4.02 9.73
CA SER A 166 22.99 -5.36 9.42
C SER A 166 21.98 -5.33 8.25
N ALA A 167 21.70 -6.50 7.69
CA ALA A 167 20.68 -6.68 6.66
C ALA A 167 19.99 -8.03 6.85
N PRO A 168 18.70 -8.16 6.52
CA PRO A 168 18.02 -9.45 6.61
C PRO A 168 18.49 -10.42 5.53
N GLN A 169 18.60 -11.71 5.89
CA GLN A 169 18.89 -12.77 4.94
C GLN A 169 17.63 -13.16 4.18
N THR A 170 17.25 -12.39 3.15
CA THR A 170 16.04 -12.62 2.38
C THR A 170 16.14 -13.89 1.54
N ARG A 171 15.29 -14.88 1.83
CA ARG A 171 15.17 -16.15 1.11
C ARG A 171 14.14 -16.09 -0.01
N MET A 172 12.99 -15.45 0.24
CA MET A 172 11.88 -15.28 -0.69
C MET A 172 11.20 -13.95 -0.48
N THR A 173 10.53 -13.46 -1.53
CA THR A 173 9.74 -12.24 -1.46
C THR A 173 8.32 -12.47 -1.96
N SER A 174 7.36 -11.69 -1.41
CA SER A 174 5.99 -11.63 -1.90
C SER A 174 5.38 -10.25 -1.59
N HIS A 175 4.57 -9.72 -2.51
CA HIS A 175 3.77 -8.52 -2.26
C HIS A 175 2.56 -8.78 -1.33
N SER A 176 2.08 -10.04 -1.24
CA SER A 176 0.99 -10.43 -0.34
C SER A 176 1.52 -10.75 1.06
N LEU A 177 1.06 -10.00 2.06
CA LEU A 177 1.38 -10.24 3.47
C LEU A 177 0.81 -11.57 3.97
N GLU A 178 -0.36 -11.98 3.46
CA GLU A 178 -0.97 -13.28 3.75
C GLU A 178 -0.08 -14.42 3.26
N THR A 179 0.49 -14.28 2.05
CA THR A 179 1.46 -15.24 1.51
C THR A 179 2.73 -15.28 2.35
N LEU A 180 3.25 -14.13 2.80
CA LEU A 180 4.40 -14.08 3.69
C LEU A 180 4.11 -14.79 5.02
N GLY A 181 2.93 -14.56 5.60
CA GLY A 181 2.48 -15.25 6.81
C GLY A 181 2.40 -16.77 6.61
N MET A 182 1.85 -17.23 5.49
CA MET A 182 1.81 -18.66 5.15
C MET A 182 3.23 -19.24 4.98
N LEU A 183 4.12 -18.56 4.25
CA LEU A 183 5.51 -19.02 4.04
C LEU A 183 6.30 -19.09 5.35
N ALA A 184 6.13 -18.12 6.25
CA ALA A 184 6.72 -18.18 7.58
C ALA A 184 6.13 -19.34 8.41
N GLY A 185 4.81 -19.56 8.32
CA GLY A 185 4.11 -20.64 9.04
C GLY A 185 4.54 -22.04 8.65
N VAL A 186 4.98 -22.26 7.40
CA VAL A 186 5.56 -23.54 6.95
C VAL A 186 7.07 -23.65 7.21
N GLY A 187 7.67 -22.71 7.96
CA GLY A 187 9.07 -22.79 8.42
C GLY A 187 10.11 -22.31 7.41
N LEU A 188 9.74 -21.52 6.40
CA LEU A 188 10.69 -20.99 5.42
C LEU A 188 11.59 -19.87 5.96
N GLY A 189 11.21 -19.26 7.09
CA GLY A 189 11.96 -18.21 7.75
C GLY A 189 11.05 -17.30 8.58
N TRP A 190 11.61 -16.26 9.16
CA TRP A 190 10.84 -15.22 9.82
C TRP A 190 10.25 -14.22 8.82
N THR A 191 9.23 -13.48 9.27
CA THR A 191 8.59 -12.45 8.42
C THR A 191 8.22 -11.21 9.23
N ILE A 192 7.85 -10.14 8.52
CA ILE A 192 7.30 -8.91 9.07
C ILE A 192 5.82 -8.79 8.67
N LEU A 193 4.93 -8.60 9.64
CA LEU A 193 3.49 -8.44 9.41
C LEU A 193 2.92 -7.33 10.30
N PRO A 194 1.80 -6.71 9.91
CA PRO A 194 1.02 -5.84 10.79
C PRO A 194 0.55 -6.58 12.04
N LYS A 195 0.68 -5.94 13.21
CA LYS A 195 0.21 -6.54 14.48
C LYS A 195 -1.31 -6.78 14.51
N ALA A 196 -2.07 -5.96 13.77
CA ALA A 196 -3.51 -6.10 13.67
C ALA A 196 -3.97 -7.20 12.69
N MET A 197 -3.05 -7.80 11.91
CA MET A 197 -3.39 -8.83 10.94
C MET A 197 -3.60 -10.18 11.63
N PRO A 198 -4.74 -10.88 11.40
CA PRO A 198 -4.97 -12.20 11.96
C PRO A 198 -4.00 -13.24 11.38
N HIS A 199 -3.32 -14.00 12.23
CA HIS A 199 -2.43 -15.12 11.83
C HIS A 199 -2.15 -16.04 13.01
N ALA A 200 -1.65 -17.26 12.72
CA ALA A 200 -1.32 -18.28 13.70
C ALA A 200 0.20 -18.32 14.02
N LEU A 201 0.93 -17.25 13.75
CA LEU A 201 2.38 -17.15 13.97
C LEU A 201 2.66 -16.64 15.40
N CYS A 202 3.89 -16.89 15.86
CA CYS A 202 4.40 -16.35 17.11
C CYS A 202 5.15 -15.04 16.86
N GLU A 203 4.80 -13.99 17.59
CA GLU A 203 5.54 -12.72 17.57
C GLU A 203 6.84 -12.89 18.36
N LEU A 204 7.95 -12.43 17.74
CA LEU A 204 9.25 -12.37 18.42
C LEU A 204 9.41 -11.01 19.09
N ASP A 205 9.88 -11.05 20.35
CA ASP A 205 10.38 -9.85 21.05
C ASP A 205 11.81 -9.58 20.57
N VAL A 206 11.95 -8.61 19.67
CA VAL A 206 13.24 -8.21 19.09
C VAL A 206 13.67 -6.91 19.76
N ALA A 207 14.83 -6.96 20.45
CA ALA A 207 15.35 -5.82 21.15
C ALA A 207 15.62 -4.62 20.22
N ASP A 208 15.30 -3.41 20.68
CA ASP A 208 15.52 -2.14 20.00
C ASP A 208 14.89 -2.05 18.59
N LEU A 209 13.83 -2.84 18.34
CA LEU A 209 13.12 -2.87 17.08
C LEU A 209 11.68 -2.39 17.23
N ASP A 210 11.46 -1.12 16.97
CA ASP A 210 10.12 -0.54 16.86
C ASP A 210 9.81 -0.26 15.39
N LEU A 211 8.91 -1.05 14.82
CA LEU A 211 8.56 -1.00 13.42
C LEU A 211 7.11 -0.55 13.26
N SER A 212 6.92 0.47 12.46
CA SER A 212 5.59 0.91 12.08
C SER A 212 5.62 1.53 10.69
N ARG A 213 4.46 1.53 10.05
CA ARG A 213 4.23 2.25 8.81
C ARG A 213 2.96 3.10 8.92
N THR A 214 2.80 4.03 8.02
CA THR A 214 1.60 4.85 7.94
C THR A 214 0.78 4.41 6.74
N LEU A 215 -0.49 4.16 6.96
CA LEU A 215 -1.46 3.93 5.90
C LEU A 215 -2.25 5.22 5.67
N GLY A 216 -2.59 5.50 4.41
CA GLY A 216 -3.31 6.73 4.11
C GLY A 216 -3.65 6.87 2.65
N VAL A 217 -4.06 8.08 2.30
CA VAL A 217 -4.49 8.43 0.96
C VAL A 217 -3.38 9.16 0.21
N VAL A 218 -3.22 8.84 -1.06
CA VAL A 218 -2.43 9.65 -2.00
C VAL A 218 -3.34 10.18 -3.12
N ARG A 219 -3.06 11.42 -3.55
CA ARG A 219 -3.73 12.08 -4.67
C ARG A 219 -2.77 12.99 -5.43
N HIS A 220 -3.10 13.33 -6.65
CA HIS A 220 -2.30 14.26 -7.43
C HIS A 220 -2.61 15.72 -7.05
N PRO A 221 -1.59 16.60 -6.82
CA PRO A 221 -1.81 17.97 -6.34
C PRO A 221 -2.59 18.85 -7.30
N GLN A 222 -2.46 18.63 -8.61
CA GLN A 222 -3.01 19.50 -9.66
C GLN A 222 -4.25 18.95 -10.32
N ARG A 223 -4.78 17.79 -9.89
CA ARG A 223 -5.98 17.18 -10.49
C ARG A 223 -7.22 17.45 -9.65
N HIS A 224 -8.31 17.67 -10.33
CA HIS A 224 -9.61 17.81 -9.68
C HIS A 224 -10.13 16.43 -9.25
N LEU A 225 -10.48 16.31 -7.97
CA LEU A 225 -11.24 15.17 -7.50
C LEU A 225 -12.71 15.33 -7.89
N SER A 226 -13.35 14.22 -8.27
CA SER A 226 -14.81 14.16 -8.40
C SER A 226 -15.48 14.41 -7.03
N ASN A 227 -16.75 14.78 -7.02
CA ASN A 227 -17.53 14.85 -5.77
C ASN A 227 -17.55 13.49 -5.05
N ALA A 228 -17.54 12.39 -5.80
CA ALA A 228 -17.44 11.04 -5.27
C ALA A 228 -16.10 10.80 -4.56
N ALA A 229 -14.97 11.12 -5.20
CA ALA A 229 -13.65 10.97 -4.62
C ALA A 229 -13.44 11.86 -3.39
N ARG A 230 -13.97 13.10 -3.42
CA ARG A 230 -13.89 14.02 -2.29
C ARG A 230 -14.68 13.51 -1.09
N ALA A 231 -15.90 13.03 -1.30
CA ALA A 231 -16.72 12.45 -0.24
C ALA A 231 -16.08 11.21 0.40
N LEU A 232 -15.34 10.38 -0.39
CA LEU A 232 -14.58 9.28 0.16
C LEU A 232 -13.38 9.77 0.97
N LEU A 233 -12.66 10.78 0.49
CA LEU A 233 -11.54 11.37 1.21
C LEU A 233 -11.98 11.95 2.56
N ASP A 234 -13.06 12.74 2.58
CA ASP A 234 -13.61 13.32 3.82
C ASP A 234 -13.97 12.24 4.85
N ARG A 235 -14.51 11.11 4.36
CA ARG A 235 -14.85 9.99 5.22
C ARG A 235 -13.60 9.29 5.78
N LEU A 236 -12.56 9.11 4.98
CA LEU A 236 -11.27 8.56 5.43
C LEU A 236 -10.58 9.48 6.43
N GLU A 237 -10.66 10.80 6.25
CA GLU A 237 -10.13 11.77 7.21
C GLU A 237 -10.87 11.74 8.55
N ALA A 238 -12.18 11.48 8.54
CA ALA A 238 -12.97 11.28 9.77
C ALA A 238 -12.53 10.04 10.55
N GLU A 239 -12.12 8.95 9.88
CA GLU A 239 -11.52 7.77 10.52
C GLU A 239 -10.23 8.12 11.29
N ARG A 240 -9.40 9.03 10.79
CA ARG A 240 -8.19 9.50 11.45
C ARG A 240 -8.48 10.12 12.82
N GLU A 241 -9.54 10.92 12.91
CA GLU A 241 -9.92 11.59 14.17
C GLU A 241 -10.39 10.60 15.23
N HIS A 242 -11.04 9.50 14.82
CA HIS A 242 -11.46 8.42 15.71
C HIS A 242 -10.30 7.57 16.20
N ALA A 243 -9.28 7.34 15.36
CA ALA A 243 -8.09 6.55 15.71
C ALA A 243 -7.13 7.28 16.66
N MET A 244 -7.25 8.60 16.82
CA MET A 244 -6.43 9.41 17.73
C MET A 244 -7.08 9.69 19.09
N ARG A 245 -8.33 9.24 19.30
CA ARG A 245 -9.05 9.29 20.58
C ARG A 245 -8.97 7.97 21.32
#